data_e27e1175a76191fca1117c919993dd63
#
_entry.id   e27e1175a76191fca1117c919993dd63
#
_cell.length_a   1.000
_cell.length_b   1.000
_cell.length_c   1.000
_cell.angle_alpha   90.00
_cell.angle_beta   90.00
_cell.angle_gamma   90.00
#
_symmetry.space_group_name_H-M   'P 1'
#
loop_
_entity.id
_entity.type
_entity.pdbx_description
1 polymer ?
#
loop_
_entity_poly.entity_id
_entity_poly.type
_entity_poly.pdbx_seq_one_letter_code
_entity_poly.pdbx_strand_id
1 'polypeptide(L)' 'MDQLLDILTEVNSDVDYETCDTLVDDGILDSFAIVSIVGELNDTFDINITPVDIVPENFNSAEAMWDMIQRLSE' A
#
# COMPACT_ATOMS: atom_id res chain seq x y z
N MET A 1 6.76 -9.65 0.18
CA MET A 1 5.35 -9.47 -0.22
C MET A 1 4.38 -9.93 0.87
N ASP A 2 4.67 -10.99 1.61
CA ASP A 2 3.75 -11.52 2.63
C ASP A 2 3.45 -10.50 3.73
N GLN A 3 4.45 -9.78 4.21
CA GLN A 3 4.25 -8.77 5.24
C GLN A 3 3.36 -7.62 4.72
N LEU A 4 3.53 -7.24 3.46
CA LEU A 4 2.70 -6.22 2.85
C LEU A 4 1.25 -6.68 2.78
N LEU A 5 1.01 -7.92 2.35
CA LEU A 5 -0.35 -8.47 2.28
C LEU A 5 -0.99 -8.55 3.66
N ASP A 6 -0.22 -8.90 4.69
CA ASP A 6 -0.71 -8.92 6.07
C ASP A 6 -1.16 -7.53 6.52
N ILE A 7 -0.37 -6.52 6.21
CA ILE A 7 -0.70 -5.13 6.56
C ILE A 7 -1.98 -4.69 5.85
N LEU A 8 -2.07 -4.97 4.55
CA LEU A 8 -3.25 -4.60 3.77
C LEU A 8 -4.51 -5.30 4.28
N THR A 9 -4.38 -6.58 4.64
CA THR A 9 -5.49 -7.36 5.17
C THR A 9 -5.97 -6.81 6.52
N GLU A 10 -5.07 -6.31 7.34
CA GLU A 10 -5.45 -5.67 8.60
C GLU A 10 -6.22 -4.37 8.39
N VAL A 11 -5.86 -3.63 7.34
CA VAL A 11 -6.56 -2.38 7.01
C VAL A 11 -7.94 -2.66 6.44
N ASN A 12 -8.03 -3.61 5.51
CA ASN A 12 -9.30 -4.04 4.92
C ASN A 12 -9.22 -5.50 4.50
N SER A 13 -9.88 -6.37 5.24
CA SER A 13 -9.82 -7.82 5.02
C SER A 13 -10.77 -8.32 3.92
N ASP A 14 -11.63 -7.45 3.39
CA ASP A 14 -12.63 -7.84 2.40
C ASP A 14 -12.12 -7.75 0.95
N VAL A 15 -10.85 -7.41 0.76
CA VAL A 15 -10.27 -7.16 -0.55
C VAL A 15 -9.31 -8.30 -0.92
N ASP A 16 -9.36 -8.73 -2.17
CA ASP A 16 -8.37 -9.66 -2.72
C ASP A 16 -7.23 -8.85 -3.34
N TYR A 17 -6.21 -8.60 -2.55
CA TYR A 17 -5.10 -7.75 -2.96
C TYR A 17 -4.21 -8.38 -4.03
N GLU A 18 -4.30 -9.69 -4.23
CA GLU A 18 -3.50 -10.36 -5.24
C GLU A 18 -4.04 -10.17 -6.64
N THR A 19 -5.34 -9.90 -6.78
CA THR A 19 -6.00 -9.77 -8.07
C THR A 19 -6.51 -8.36 -8.37
N CYS A 20 -6.68 -7.53 -7.34
CA CYS A 20 -7.24 -6.19 -7.54
C CYS A 20 -6.13 -5.18 -7.84
N ASP A 21 -6.24 -4.47 -8.94
CA ASP A 21 -5.28 -3.45 -9.35
C ASP A 21 -5.91 -2.06 -9.48
N THR A 22 -7.09 -1.87 -8.89
CA THR A 22 -7.80 -0.59 -8.90
C THR A 22 -8.20 -0.17 -7.48
N LEU A 23 -7.35 -0.45 -6.50
CA LEU A 23 -7.64 -0.21 -5.09
C LEU A 23 -8.00 1.25 -4.81
N VAL A 24 -7.28 2.18 -5.42
CA VAL A 24 -7.54 3.61 -5.26
C VAL A 24 -8.62 4.08 -6.24
N ASP A 25 -8.53 3.66 -7.49
CA ASP A 25 -9.45 4.10 -8.54
C ASP A 25 -10.90 3.69 -8.24
N ASP A 26 -11.09 2.51 -7.68
CA ASP A 26 -12.43 2.02 -7.29
C ASP A 26 -12.88 2.51 -5.91
N GLY A 27 -12.04 3.28 -5.23
CA GLY A 27 -12.38 3.80 -3.91
C GLY A 27 -12.33 2.76 -2.80
N ILE A 28 -11.69 1.62 -3.02
CA ILE A 28 -11.53 0.58 -2.01
C ILE A 28 -10.64 1.08 -0.89
N LEU A 29 -9.54 1.75 -1.24
CA LEU A 29 -8.68 2.43 -0.29
C LEU A 29 -8.97 3.94 -0.36
N ASP A 30 -9.56 4.48 0.68
CA ASP A 30 -9.75 5.92 0.80
C ASP A 30 -8.48 6.57 1.38
N SER A 31 -8.47 7.89 1.52
CA SER A 31 -7.30 8.60 2.02
C SER A 31 -6.94 8.20 3.46
N PHE A 32 -7.94 7.84 4.26
CA PHE A 32 -7.70 7.39 5.63
C PHE A 32 -6.99 6.03 5.64
N ALA A 33 -7.46 5.11 4.80
CA ALA A 33 -6.83 3.79 4.67
C ALA A 33 -5.40 3.92 4.16
N ILE A 34 -5.17 4.78 3.18
CA ILE A 34 -3.83 5.02 2.62
C ILE A 34 -2.88 5.54 3.69
N VAL A 35 -3.32 6.48 4.52
CA VAL A 35 -2.50 7.03 5.62
C VAL A 35 -2.13 5.93 6.61
N SER A 36 -3.09 5.05 6.94
CA SER A 36 -2.83 3.92 7.83
C SER A 36 -1.79 2.97 7.23
N ILE A 37 -1.94 2.66 5.94
CA ILE A 37 -0.99 1.80 5.23
C ILE A 37 0.41 2.42 5.23
N VAL A 38 0.50 3.71 4.92
CA VAL A 38 1.78 4.43 4.89
C VAL A 38 2.50 4.32 6.24
N GLY A 39 1.78 4.56 7.34
CA GLY A 39 2.36 4.45 8.67
C GLY A 39 2.90 3.06 8.96
N GLU A 40 2.13 2.03 8.62
CA GLU A 40 2.52 0.64 8.84
C GLU A 40 3.72 0.26 7.96
N LEU A 41 3.73 0.68 6.70
CA LEU A 41 4.83 0.35 5.79
C LEU A 41 6.13 1.03 6.22
N ASN A 42 6.07 2.28 6.64
CA ASN A 42 7.25 2.99 7.11
C ASN A 42 7.86 2.28 8.32
N ASP A 43 7.02 1.82 9.24
CA ASP A 43 7.45 1.15 10.45
C ASP A 43 7.99 -0.26 10.17
N THR A 44 7.27 -1.02 9.36
CA THR A 44 7.59 -2.43 9.10
C THR A 44 8.84 -2.59 8.24
N PHE A 45 8.98 -1.76 7.22
CA PHE A 45 10.07 -1.87 6.25
C PHE A 45 11.18 -0.85 6.46
N ASP A 46 11.06 0.01 7.47
CA ASP A 46 12.05 1.05 7.79
C ASP A 46 12.33 1.92 6.57
N ILE A 47 11.26 2.41 5.96
CA ILE A 47 11.31 3.30 4.79
C ILE A 47 10.63 4.61 5.13
N ASN A 48 10.74 5.59 4.25
CA ASN A 48 10.11 6.90 4.43
C ASN A 48 9.28 7.24 3.19
N ILE A 49 7.98 6.91 3.25
CA ILE A 49 7.03 7.27 2.20
C ILE A 49 6.65 8.73 2.40
N THR A 50 6.88 9.55 1.36
CA THR A 50 6.57 10.98 1.40
C THR A 50 5.29 11.27 0.59
N PRO A 51 4.71 12.47 0.72
CA PRO A 51 3.51 12.82 -0.07
C PRO A 51 3.70 12.69 -1.59
N VAL A 52 4.92 12.84 -2.09
CA VAL A 52 5.22 12.66 -3.53
C VAL A 52 4.98 11.22 -3.98
N ASP A 53 5.14 10.28 -3.06
CA ASP A 53 4.96 8.85 -3.35
C ASP A 53 3.50 8.41 -3.19
N ILE A 54 2.67 9.23 -2.56
CA ILE A 54 1.26 8.89 -2.31
C ILE A 54 0.44 9.30 -3.52
N VAL A 55 0.50 8.49 -4.57
CA VAL A 55 -0.24 8.70 -5.82
C VAL A 55 -0.98 7.39 -6.14
N PRO A 56 -2.11 7.46 -6.88
CA PRO A 56 -2.88 6.26 -7.19
C PRO A 56 -2.05 5.15 -7.84
N GLU A 57 -1.11 5.53 -8.70
CA GLU A 57 -0.27 4.56 -9.42
C GLU A 57 0.53 3.67 -8.48
N ASN A 58 0.89 4.18 -7.30
CA ASN A 58 1.68 3.42 -6.31
C ASN A 58 0.81 2.61 -5.37
N PHE A 59 -0.48 2.89 -5.28
CA PHE A 59 -1.36 2.28 -4.29
C PHE A 59 -2.54 1.51 -4.90
N ASN A 60 -2.63 1.45 -6.21
CA ASN A 60 -3.73 0.73 -6.88
C ASN A 60 -3.63 -0.79 -6.75
N SER A 61 -2.45 -1.32 -6.49
CA SER A 61 -2.28 -2.77 -6.33
C SER A 61 -1.20 -3.06 -5.30
N ALA A 62 -1.25 -4.27 -4.73
CA ALA A 62 -0.20 -4.73 -3.82
C ALA A 62 1.15 -4.79 -4.53
N GLU A 63 1.16 -5.19 -5.80
CA GLU A 63 2.38 -5.24 -6.60
C GLU A 63 2.99 -3.85 -6.77
N ALA A 64 2.17 -2.83 -7.05
CA ALA A 64 2.66 -1.46 -7.18
C ALA A 64 3.23 -0.95 -5.86
N MET A 65 2.57 -1.26 -4.74
CA MET A 65 3.07 -0.91 -3.41
C MET A 65 4.39 -1.60 -3.12
N TRP A 66 4.52 -2.85 -3.50
CA TRP A 66 5.75 -3.62 -3.30
C TRP A 66 6.91 -3.02 -4.09
N ASP A 67 6.69 -2.63 -5.34
CA ASP A 67 7.70 -1.95 -6.15
C ASP A 67 8.14 -0.64 -5.50
N MET A 68 7.19 0.12 -4.96
CA MET A 68 7.51 1.37 -4.26
C MET A 68 8.36 1.10 -3.03
N ILE A 69 7.99 0.09 -2.23
CA ILE A 69 8.74 -0.28 -1.03
C ILE A 69 10.18 -0.64 -1.39
N GLN A 70 10.37 -1.42 -2.45
CA GLN A 70 11.71 -1.83 -2.88
C GLN A 70 12.55 -0.63 -3.34
N ARG A 71 11.94 0.31 -4.05
CA ARG A 71 12.64 1.52 -4.47
C ARG A 71 13.07 2.38 -3.29
N LEU A 72 12.20 2.50 -2.28
CA LEU A 72 12.47 3.33 -1.11
C LEU A 72 13.45 2.68 -0.13
N SER A 73 13.59 1.36 -0.20
CA SER A 73 14.48 0.63 0.70
C SER A 73 15.90 0.46 0.13
N GLU A 74 16.13 0.91 -1.07
CA GLU A 74 17.46 0.86 -1.69
C GLU A 74 18.44 1.87 -1.07
#